data_4499e4e371b5a239cd84e0110793947c
#
_entry.id   4499e4e371b5a239cd84e0110793947c
#
_cell.length_a   1.000
_cell.length_b   1.000
_cell.length_c   1.000
_cell.angle_alpha   90.00
_cell.angle_beta   90.00
_cell.angle_gamma   90.00
#
_symmetry.space_group_name_H-M   'P 1'
#
loop_
_entity.id
_entity.type
_entity.pdbx_description
1 polymer ?
#
loop_
_entity_poly.entity_id
_entity_poly.type
_entity_poly.pdbx_seq_one_letter_code
_entity_poly.pdbx_strand_id
1 'polypeptide(L)'
;MPLRMRDDLKIFLRLLRLARPYWAWMALGALCSLITVLANLGLMALAGWFIAAMAVAGAAGVLMNYVLPAAFIRLFAIARTGGRYLERLTTHDATLRFLSELRVWFYERVETLAPARLQPYRGGDLLTRIQNDIDTLHHAYLRVAAPVLVALVAVAVVTAVLAHYSAWVALVTLFFLLLTGAAIPLVMRLAGERPGALLVESRAALRSAVVDSVQGMGELSVYGAASRQARTVEALTRSIATQQMRLSRLAGLSEGTVGLCAGMAMWGALLICISLVSNGRLQSPELPLVALLTLASFEAVGPLPLAFHRLGETLAAARRIFEIADAQPQIALAPGASPRPRDFSLVMRGVRLRYDGQTTWALDGIDLDLKPGRCVAVVGASGAGKSSIVRVALRFWEYQEGEIHLGGHDLRRYQPEDVRSLIAVVSQDTHLFNATIRDNLLLAAPGADEQTLARAARAAQIHDFIAALPEGYDTWVGEAGARLSAGEGRRVAIARALLKDAPILLLDEPTENLDAQTELAVLEALDRLMTGRSVLLITHKPAVLASRADEILVLERGRIVQRGTHAELLRRSGWYADCQNILIE
;
A
#
# COMPACT_ATOMS: atom_id res chain seq x y z
N MET A 1 9.67 -20.63 17.84
CA MET A 1 8.46 -21.05 17.09
C MET A 1 7.12 -20.59 17.72
N PRO A 2 6.86 -20.71 19.02
CA PRO A 2 5.55 -20.30 19.61
C PRO A 2 5.27 -18.79 19.61
N LEU A 3 6.27 -17.92 19.69
CA LEU A 3 6.11 -16.46 19.66
C LEU A 3 5.61 -15.97 18.27
N ARG A 4 6.17 -16.46 17.18
CA ARG A 4 5.76 -16.11 15.81
C ARG A 4 4.30 -16.50 15.53
N MET A 5 3.87 -17.67 16.03
CA MET A 5 2.50 -18.16 15.85
C MET A 5 1.46 -17.32 16.62
N ARG A 6 1.81 -16.79 17.81
CA ARG A 6 0.94 -15.85 18.56
C ARG A 6 0.77 -14.52 17.85
N ASP A 7 1.84 -14.01 17.24
CA ASP A 7 1.79 -12.76 16.50
C ASP A 7 1.04 -12.92 15.18
N ASP A 8 1.22 -14.03 14.47
CA ASP A 8 0.45 -14.40 13.29
C ASP A 8 -1.06 -14.42 13.59
N LEU A 9 -1.45 -15.05 14.70
CA LEU A 9 -2.85 -15.11 15.12
C LEU A 9 -3.41 -13.72 15.46
N LYS A 10 -2.63 -12.85 16.14
CA LYS A 10 -3.06 -11.47 16.44
C LYS A 10 -3.30 -10.67 15.16
N ILE A 11 -2.38 -10.76 14.19
CA ILE A 11 -2.49 -10.09 12.89
C ILE A 11 -3.73 -10.58 12.15
N PHE A 12 -3.94 -11.90 12.09
CA PHE A 12 -5.09 -12.50 11.45
C PHE A 12 -6.41 -12.06 12.08
N LEU A 13 -6.49 -12.10 13.43
CA LEU A 13 -7.68 -11.64 14.16
C LEU A 13 -7.93 -10.14 13.97
N ARG A 14 -6.88 -9.34 13.92
CA ARG A 14 -7.01 -7.91 13.61
C ARG A 14 -7.59 -7.66 12.22
N LEU A 15 -7.12 -8.42 11.23
CA LEU A 15 -7.65 -8.34 9.87
C LEU A 15 -9.15 -8.71 9.82
N LEU A 16 -9.54 -9.78 10.53
CA LEU A 16 -10.95 -10.16 10.63
C LEU A 16 -11.79 -9.09 11.36
N ARG A 17 -11.23 -8.38 12.35
CA ARG A 17 -11.94 -7.26 13.01
C ARG A 17 -12.19 -6.10 12.06
N LEU A 18 -11.25 -5.77 11.19
CA LEU A 18 -11.46 -4.74 10.16
C LEU A 18 -12.59 -5.12 9.18
N ALA A 19 -12.80 -6.43 8.96
CA ALA A 19 -13.91 -6.93 8.13
C ALA A 19 -15.26 -6.99 8.88
N ARG A 20 -15.35 -6.54 10.14
CA ARG A 20 -16.57 -6.62 10.98
C ARG A 20 -17.85 -6.07 10.32
N PRO A 21 -17.83 -4.95 9.60
CA PRO A 21 -19.03 -4.44 8.93
C PRO A 21 -19.65 -5.44 7.93
N TYR A 22 -18.84 -6.35 7.40
CA TYR A 22 -19.23 -7.33 6.37
C TYR A 22 -19.47 -8.74 6.90
N TRP A 23 -19.41 -8.97 8.23
CA TRP A 23 -19.55 -10.30 8.82
C TRP A 23 -20.85 -11.01 8.47
N ALA A 24 -21.96 -10.30 8.35
CA ALA A 24 -23.23 -10.89 7.94
C ALA A 24 -23.16 -11.48 6.52
N TRP A 25 -22.59 -10.75 5.57
CA TRP A 25 -22.37 -11.22 4.20
C TRP A 25 -21.34 -12.36 4.13
N MET A 26 -20.29 -12.28 4.91
CA MET A 26 -19.28 -13.34 5.04
C MET A 26 -19.88 -14.61 5.65
N ALA A 27 -20.70 -14.50 6.68
CA ALA A 27 -21.39 -15.64 7.28
C ALA A 27 -22.39 -16.26 6.30
N LEU A 28 -23.14 -15.46 5.55
CA LEU A 28 -24.02 -15.96 4.49
C LEU A 28 -23.25 -16.71 3.40
N GLY A 29 -22.12 -16.17 2.95
CA GLY A 29 -21.25 -16.84 1.98
C GLY A 29 -20.70 -18.18 2.50
N ALA A 30 -20.25 -18.22 3.77
CA ALA A 30 -19.80 -19.47 4.40
C ALA A 30 -20.94 -20.49 4.55
N LEU A 31 -22.14 -20.04 4.87
CA LEU A 31 -23.34 -20.90 4.92
C LEU A 31 -23.68 -21.47 3.54
N CYS A 32 -23.67 -20.65 2.50
CA CYS A 32 -23.88 -21.12 1.13
C CYS A 32 -22.81 -22.13 0.70
N SER A 33 -21.55 -21.91 1.07
CA SER A 33 -20.47 -22.86 0.84
C SER A 33 -20.68 -24.18 1.58
N LEU A 34 -21.09 -24.12 2.85
CA LEU A 34 -21.43 -25.32 3.64
C LEU A 34 -22.59 -26.10 3.02
N ILE A 35 -23.66 -25.41 2.64
CA ILE A 35 -24.81 -26.04 1.96
C ILE A 35 -24.35 -26.73 0.66
N THR A 36 -23.48 -26.07 -0.12
CA THR A 36 -22.93 -26.64 -1.35
C THR A 36 -22.16 -27.94 -1.09
N VAL A 37 -21.28 -27.94 -0.08
CA VAL A 37 -20.49 -29.13 0.29
C VAL A 37 -21.41 -30.24 0.80
N LEU A 38 -22.32 -29.95 1.72
CA LEU A 38 -23.24 -30.95 2.28
C LEU A 38 -24.19 -31.49 1.22
N ALA A 39 -24.66 -30.66 0.30
CA ALA A 39 -25.48 -31.13 -0.83
C ALA A 39 -24.70 -32.04 -1.76
N ASN A 40 -23.43 -31.81 -2.01
CA ASN A 40 -22.58 -32.70 -2.80
C ASN A 40 -22.34 -34.05 -2.09
N LEU A 41 -22.07 -34.01 -0.78
CA LEU A 41 -21.94 -35.21 0.06
C LEU A 41 -23.22 -36.06 0.04
N GLY A 42 -24.38 -35.43 0.25
CA GLY A 42 -25.69 -36.07 0.21
C GLY A 42 -26.02 -36.63 -1.18
N LEU A 43 -25.67 -35.89 -2.24
CA LEU A 43 -25.86 -36.34 -3.62
C LEU A 43 -25.08 -37.65 -3.91
N MET A 44 -23.79 -37.66 -3.56
CA MET A 44 -22.94 -38.83 -3.81
C MET A 44 -23.37 -40.04 -2.99
N ALA A 45 -23.65 -39.83 -1.69
CA ALA A 45 -24.10 -40.89 -0.78
C ALA A 45 -25.44 -41.49 -1.25
N LEU A 46 -26.42 -40.64 -1.54
CA LEU A 46 -27.75 -41.08 -1.95
C LEU A 46 -27.74 -41.72 -3.35
N ALA A 47 -26.96 -41.21 -4.30
CA ALA A 47 -26.82 -41.80 -5.64
C ALA A 47 -26.22 -43.20 -5.55
N GLY A 48 -25.19 -43.41 -4.71
CA GLY A 48 -24.61 -44.72 -4.48
C GLY A 48 -25.61 -45.72 -3.88
N TRP A 49 -26.31 -45.31 -2.84
CA TRP A 49 -27.36 -46.11 -2.23
C TRP A 49 -28.46 -46.45 -3.24
N PHE A 50 -28.94 -45.48 -4.00
CA PHE A 50 -30.05 -45.65 -4.93
C PHE A 50 -29.75 -46.63 -6.06
N ILE A 51 -28.55 -46.53 -6.66
CA ILE A 51 -28.14 -47.47 -7.72
C ILE A 51 -28.06 -48.90 -7.18
N ALA A 52 -27.48 -49.10 -6.00
CA ALA A 52 -27.37 -50.40 -5.39
C ALA A 52 -28.72 -50.95 -4.93
N ALA A 53 -29.58 -50.10 -4.37
CA ALA A 53 -30.92 -50.50 -3.95
C ALA A 53 -31.79 -50.92 -5.13
N MET A 54 -31.70 -50.25 -6.28
CA MET A 54 -32.37 -50.64 -7.51
C MET A 54 -31.85 -51.99 -8.03
N ALA A 55 -30.55 -52.22 -7.98
CA ALA A 55 -29.95 -53.49 -8.40
C ALA A 55 -30.43 -54.68 -7.54
N VAL A 56 -30.44 -54.48 -6.20
CA VAL A 56 -30.94 -55.49 -5.25
C VAL A 56 -32.43 -55.77 -5.44
N ALA A 57 -33.25 -54.72 -5.59
CA ALA A 57 -34.70 -54.86 -5.82
C ALA A 57 -35.00 -55.58 -7.15
N GLY A 58 -34.26 -55.25 -8.23
CA GLY A 58 -34.37 -55.91 -9.50
C GLY A 58 -34.00 -57.38 -9.44
N ALA A 59 -32.91 -57.74 -8.74
CA ALA A 59 -32.50 -59.12 -8.52
C ALA A 59 -33.52 -59.94 -7.69
N ALA A 60 -34.21 -59.27 -6.75
CA ALA A 60 -35.24 -59.86 -5.91
C ALA A 60 -36.63 -59.87 -6.57
N GLY A 61 -36.82 -59.28 -7.76
CA GLY A 61 -38.13 -59.18 -8.43
C GLY A 61 -39.13 -58.26 -7.69
N VAL A 62 -38.66 -57.35 -6.79
CA VAL A 62 -39.48 -56.48 -5.97
C VAL A 62 -39.56 -55.09 -6.58
N LEU A 63 -40.77 -54.50 -6.61
CA LEU A 63 -40.94 -53.12 -7.05
C LEU A 63 -40.40 -52.16 -5.99
N MET A 64 -39.46 -51.31 -6.38
CA MET A 64 -38.93 -50.25 -5.52
C MET A 64 -39.57 -48.91 -5.86
N ASN A 65 -39.92 -48.12 -4.83
CA ASN A 65 -40.30 -46.73 -5.01
C ASN A 65 -39.07 -45.89 -5.33
N TYR A 66 -38.90 -45.53 -6.59
CA TYR A 66 -37.78 -44.69 -7.07
C TYR A 66 -38.06 -43.19 -7.03
N VAL A 67 -39.33 -42.76 -6.82
CA VAL A 67 -39.75 -41.36 -6.94
C VAL A 67 -39.08 -40.51 -5.88
N LEU A 68 -39.12 -40.93 -4.62
CA LEU A 68 -38.59 -40.17 -3.49
C LEU A 68 -37.05 -40.03 -3.54
N PRO A 69 -36.25 -41.11 -3.74
CA PRO A 69 -34.80 -40.97 -3.88
C PRO A 69 -34.39 -40.10 -5.08
N ALA A 70 -35.09 -40.24 -6.23
CA ALA A 70 -34.83 -39.42 -7.41
C ALA A 70 -35.15 -37.93 -7.16
N ALA A 71 -36.19 -37.62 -6.37
CA ALA A 71 -36.52 -36.26 -5.98
C ALA A 71 -35.40 -35.63 -5.09
N PHE A 72 -34.90 -36.39 -4.09
CA PHE A 72 -33.79 -35.91 -3.25
C PHE A 72 -32.47 -35.73 -4.01
N ILE A 73 -32.15 -36.63 -4.95
CA ILE A 73 -30.98 -36.50 -5.85
C ILE A 73 -31.08 -35.18 -6.64
N ARG A 74 -32.27 -34.86 -7.20
CA ARG A 74 -32.51 -33.59 -7.90
C ARG A 74 -32.37 -32.39 -6.97
N LEU A 75 -32.97 -32.50 -5.76
CA LEU A 75 -32.86 -31.44 -4.75
C LEU A 75 -31.41 -31.14 -4.40
N PHE A 76 -30.59 -32.16 -4.11
CA PHE A 76 -29.17 -31.97 -3.81
C PHE A 76 -28.40 -31.42 -5.00
N ALA A 77 -28.69 -31.84 -6.24
CA ALA A 77 -28.07 -31.31 -7.43
C ALA A 77 -28.38 -29.82 -7.64
N ILE A 78 -29.64 -29.41 -7.44
CA ILE A 78 -30.07 -28.02 -7.52
C ILE A 78 -29.43 -27.19 -6.36
N ALA A 79 -29.48 -27.71 -5.13
CA ALA A 79 -28.90 -27.05 -3.96
C ALA A 79 -27.37 -26.85 -4.12
N ARG A 80 -26.66 -27.84 -4.64
CA ARG A 80 -25.23 -27.76 -4.95
C ARG A 80 -24.93 -26.66 -5.97
N THR A 81 -25.69 -26.64 -7.07
CA THR A 81 -25.45 -25.68 -8.17
C THR A 81 -25.85 -24.26 -7.76
N GLY A 82 -27.06 -24.09 -7.19
CA GLY A 82 -27.54 -22.81 -6.69
C GLY A 82 -26.70 -22.30 -5.53
N GLY A 83 -26.35 -23.17 -4.59
CA GLY A 83 -25.48 -22.82 -3.46
C GLY A 83 -24.11 -22.33 -3.90
N ARG A 84 -23.50 -22.97 -4.88
CA ARG A 84 -22.20 -22.54 -5.45
C ARG A 84 -22.30 -21.18 -6.16
N TYR A 85 -23.39 -20.93 -6.86
CA TYR A 85 -23.63 -19.64 -7.49
C TYR A 85 -23.81 -18.53 -6.44
N LEU A 86 -24.66 -18.77 -5.43
CA LEU A 86 -24.91 -17.82 -4.34
C LEU A 86 -23.64 -17.60 -3.48
N GLU A 87 -22.89 -18.63 -3.20
CA GLU A 87 -21.60 -18.53 -2.50
C GLU A 87 -20.65 -17.60 -3.25
N ARG A 88 -20.46 -17.79 -4.57
CA ARG A 88 -19.61 -16.89 -5.35
C ARG A 88 -20.10 -15.45 -5.32
N LEU A 89 -21.40 -15.23 -5.51
CA LEU A 89 -21.97 -13.90 -5.55
C LEU A 89 -21.76 -13.16 -4.21
N THR A 90 -22.14 -13.82 -3.11
CA THR A 90 -22.08 -13.21 -1.76
C THR A 90 -20.66 -13.03 -1.27
N THR A 91 -19.76 -13.99 -1.49
CA THR A 91 -18.37 -13.90 -1.05
C THR A 91 -17.58 -12.87 -1.85
N HIS A 92 -17.80 -12.77 -3.17
CA HIS A 92 -17.11 -11.76 -3.99
C HIS A 92 -17.61 -10.35 -3.69
N ASP A 93 -18.93 -10.14 -3.55
CA ASP A 93 -19.48 -8.83 -3.18
C ASP A 93 -18.94 -8.36 -1.83
N ALA A 94 -19.00 -9.21 -0.80
CA ALA A 94 -18.45 -8.90 0.53
C ALA A 94 -16.96 -8.55 0.47
N THR A 95 -16.20 -9.29 -0.33
CA THR A 95 -14.75 -9.10 -0.46
C THR A 95 -14.40 -7.81 -1.17
N LEU A 96 -15.07 -7.49 -2.28
CA LEU A 96 -14.81 -6.26 -3.04
C LEU A 96 -15.14 -5.02 -2.23
N ARG A 97 -16.24 -5.03 -1.48
CA ARG A 97 -16.60 -3.94 -0.56
C ARG A 97 -15.57 -3.78 0.55
N PHE A 98 -15.14 -4.87 1.16
CA PHE A 98 -14.09 -4.85 2.18
C PHE A 98 -12.77 -4.30 1.64
N LEU A 99 -12.35 -4.69 0.42
CA LEU A 99 -11.14 -4.17 -0.21
C LEU A 99 -11.22 -2.67 -0.49
N SER A 100 -12.39 -2.18 -0.95
CA SER A 100 -12.60 -0.75 -1.19
C SER A 100 -12.43 0.05 0.09
N GLU A 101 -13.08 -0.38 1.19
CA GLU A 101 -12.96 0.29 2.49
C GLU A 101 -11.54 0.21 3.06
N LEU A 102 -10.88 -0.94 2.90
CA LEU A 102 -9.51 -1.12 3.37
C LEU A 102 -8.51 -0.21 2.65
N ARG A 103 -8.73 0.06 1.34
CA ARG A 103 -7.91 1.01 0.58
C ARG A 103 -8.10 2.44 1.08
N VAL A 104 -9.34 2.85 1.33
CA VAL A 104 -9.64 4.18 1.89
C VAL A 104 -9.02 4.32 3.27
N TRP A 105 -9.27 3.34 4.17
CA TRP A 105 -8.69 3.31 5.51
C TRP A 105 -7.15 3.40 5.51
N PHE A 106 -6.50 2.66 4.60
CA PHE A 106 -5.04 2.70 4.51
C PHE A 106 -4.54 4.04 3.98
N TYR A 107 -5.23 4.60 2.96
CA TYR A 107 -4.89 5.93 2.42
C TYR A 107 -4.98 7.02 3.48
N GLU A 108 -6.06 7.06 4.26
CA GLU A 108 -6.24 8.01 5.38
C GLU A 108 -5.10 7.90 6.41
N ARG A 109 -4.62 6.68 6.68
CA ARG A 109 -3.48 6.47 7.57
C ARG A 109 -2.16 6.96 6.98
N VAL A 110 -1.92 6.68 5.71
CA VAL A 110 -0.71 7.12 4.99
C VAL A 110 -0.66 8.64 4.87
N GLU A 111 -1.79 9.29 4.62
CA GLU A 111 -1.89 10.75 4.52
C GLU A 111 -1.37 11.44 5.79
N THR A 112 -1.75 10.94 6.96
CA THR A 112 -1.30 11.51 8.25
C THR A 112 0.21 11.36 8.51
N LEU A 113 0.88 10.46 7.79
CA LEU A 113 2.32 10.21 7.90
C LEU A 113 3.16 11.08 6.95
N ALA A 114 2.51 11.68 5.95
CA ALA A 114 3.18 12.49 4.92
C ALA A 114 3.64 13.85 5.49
N PRO A 115 4.77 14.40 5.00
CA PRO A 115 5.76 13.73 4.15
C PRO A 115 6.86 13.00 4.93
N ALA A 116 7.05 13.31 6.22
CA ALA A 116 8.24 12.94 6.98
C ALA A 116 8.46 11.42 7.10
N ARG A 117 7.43 10.68 7.52
CA ARG A 117 7.50 9.22 7.69
C ARG A 117 7.48 8.45 6.38
N LEU A 118 7.07 9.09 5.28
CA LEU A 118 7.02 8.45 3.96
C LEU A 118 8.32 8.62 3.17
N GLN A 119 9.20 9.53 3.56
CA GLN A 119 10.47 9.78 2.86
C GLN A 119 11.35 8.53 2.66
N PRO A 120 11.44 7.56 3.62
CA PRO A 120 12.21 6.33 3.42
C PRO A 120 11.61 5.39 2.37
N TYR A 121 10.32 5.52 2.07
CA TYR A 121 9.62 4.66 1.11
C TYR A 121 9.71 5.26 -0.29
N ARG A 122 10.11 4.44 -1.27
CA ARG A 122 10.02 4.84 -2.68
C ARG A 122 8.55 4.84 -3.12
N GLY A 123 8.15 5.79 -3.96
CA GLY A 123 6.75 5.89 -4.42
C GLY A 123 6.20 4.59 -5.02
N GLY A 124 7.03 3.84 -5.76
CA GLY A 124 6.68 2.53 -6.29
C GLY A 124 6.45 1.44 -5.21
N ASP A 125 7.12 1.53 -4.03
CA ASP A 125 6.88 0.59 -2.92
C ASP A 125 5.52 0.84 -2.27
N LEU A 126 5.17 2.10 -2.00
CA LEU A 126 3.84 2.47 -1.48
C LEU A 126 2.72 2.06 -2.44
N LEU A 127 2.89 2.31 -3.73
CA LEU A 127 1.92 1.90 -4.75
C LEU A 127 1.74 0.37 -4.77
N THR A 128 2.85 -0.38 -4.67
CA THR A 128 2.82 -1.84 -4.60
C THR A 128 2.07 -2.32 -3.36
N ARG A 129 2.24 -1.66 -2.20
CA ARG A 129 1.52 -2.00 -0.95
C ARG A 129 0.03 -1.71 -1.08
N ILE A 130 -0.36 -0.57 -1.64
CA ILE A 130 -1.77 -0.20 -1.86
C ILE A 130 -2.45 -1.17 -2.84
N GLN A 131 -1.79 -1.57 -3.91
CA GLN A 131 -2.38 -2.43 -4.93
C GLN A 131 -2.26 -3.92 -4.56
N ASN A 132 -1.04 -4.43 -4.43
CA ASN A 132 -0.82 -5.87 -4.35
C ASN A 132 -0.98 -6.42 -2.93
N ASP A 133 -0.50 -5.69 -1.89
CA ASP A 133 -0.59 -6.21 -0.53
C ASP A 133 -2.03 -6.16 -0.02
N ILE A 134 -2.75 -5.05 -0.27
CA ILE A 134 -4.18 -4.97 0.09
C ILE A 134 -4.97 -6.03 -0.66
N ASP A 135 -4.73 -6.21 -1.98
CA ASP A 135 -5.41 -7.24 -2.76
C ASP A 135 -5.16 -8.65 -2.21
N THR A 136 -3.94 -8.90 -1.66
CA THR A 136 -3.64 -10.20 -1.04
C THR A 136 -4.45 -10.44 0.24
N LEU A 137 -4.90 -9.39 0.94
CA LEU A 137 -5.62 -9.52 2.21
C LEU A 137 -7.01 -10.15 2.06
N HIS A 138 -7.63 -10.06 0.88
CA HIS A 138 -8.93 -10.72 0.66
C HIS A 138 -8.83 -12.26 0.76
N HIS A 139 -7.66 -12.83 0.55
CA HIS A 139 -7.43 -14.25 0.71
C HIS A 139 -7.62 -14.73 2.16
N ALA A 140 -7.48 -13.84 3.16
CA ALA A 140 -7.70 -14.19 4.57
C ALA A 140 -9.10 -14.79 4.80
N TYR A 141 -10.12 -14.19 4.21
CA TYR A 141 -11.49 -14.71 4.31
C TYR A 141 -11.76 -15.79 3.27
N LEU A 142 -11.65 -15.48 1.96
CA LEU A 142 -12.09 -16.38 0.89
C LEU A 142 -11.33 -17.70 0.84
N ARG A 143 -10.03 -17.66 1.13
CA ARG A 143 -9.17 -18.83 0.93
C ARG A 143 -8.69 -19.48 2.23
N VAL A 144 -8.91 -18.83 3.38
CA VAL A 144 -8.46 -19.37 4.68
C VAL A 144 -9.64 -19.52 5.64
N ALA A 145 -10.27 -18.43 6.09
CA ALA A 145 -11.28 -18.50 7.13
C ALA A 145 -12.52 -19.31 6.73
N ALA A 146 -13.12 -19.03 5.57
CA ALA A 146 -14.33 -19.72 5.11
C ALA A 146 -14.08 -21.21 4.84
N PRO A 147 -13.04 -21.63 4.07
CA PRO A 147 -12.78 -23.06 3.87
C PRO A 147 -12.47 -23.82 5.16
N VAL A 148 -11.73 -23.23 6.10
CA VAL A 148 -11.44 -23.89 7.40
C VAL A 148 -12.73 -24.11 8.18
N LEU A 149 -13.59 -23.10 8.29
CA LEU A 149 -14.86 -23.20 8.99
C LEU A 149 -15.78 -24.26 8.34
N VAL A 150 -15.92 -24.22 7.03
CA VAL A 150 -16.73 -25.17 6.27
C VAL A 150 -16.20 -26.59 6.44
N ALA A 151 -14.87 -26.77 6.33
CA ALA A 151 -14.25 -28.09 6.52
C ALA A 151 -14.49 -28.66 7.91
N LEU A 152 -14.35 -27.84 8.98
CA LEU A 152 -14.60 -28.28 10.37
C LEU A 152 -16.02 -28.80 10.55
N VAL A 153 -17.02 -28.05 10.06
CA VAL A 153 -18.43 -28.43 10.18
C VAL A 153 -18.73 -29.67 9.30
N ALA A 154 -18.25 -29.69 8.06
CA ALA A 154 -18.46 -30.83 7.15
C ALA A 154 -17.84 -32.12 7.68
N VAL A 155 -16.60 -32.06 8.20
CA VAL A 155 -15.94 -33.22 8.83
C VAL A 155 -16.73 -33.72 10.04
N ALA A 156 -17.22 -32.83 10.89
CA ALA A 156 -18.05 -33.20 12.04
C ALA A 156 -19.34 -33.92 11.60
N VAL A 157 -20.05 -33.36 10.60
CA VAL A 157 -21.28 -33.96 10.05
C VAL A 157 -21.01 -35.32 9.43
N VAL A 158 -19.99 -35.44 8.57
CA VAL A 158 -19.63 -36.69 7.92
C VAL A 158 -19.26 -37.76 8.95
N THR A 159 -18.44 -37.42 9.95
CA THR A 159 -18.03 -38.33 11.02
C THR A 159 -19.24 -38.79 11.81
N ALA A 160 -20.18 -37.91 12.14
CA ALA A 160 -21.42 -38.29 12.83
C ALA A 160 -22.29 -39.23 12.00
N VAL A 161 -22.45 -38.95 10.68
CA VAL A 161 -23.22 -39.81 9.77
C VAL A 161 -22.55 -41.18 9.61
N LEU A 162 -21.24 -41.26 9.39
CA LEU A 162 -20.52 -42.53 9.27
C LEU A 162 -20.53 -43.32 10.57
N ALA A 163 -20.49 -42.66 11.73
CA ALA A 163 -20.56 -43.31 13.04
C ALA A 163 -21.92 -44.01 13.26
N HIS A 164 -23.00 -43.51 12.65
CA HIS A 164 -24.31 -44.20 12.66
C HIS A 164 -24.25 -45.56 12.00
N TYR A 165 -23.49 -45.73 10.90
CA TYR A 165 -23.31 -46.99 10.21
C TYR A 165 -22.25 -47.88 10.85
N SER A 166 -21.07 -47.29 11.19
CA SER A 166 -19.99 -47.97 11.90
C SER A 166 -18.99 -47.00 12.52
N ALA A 167 -18.72 -47.16 13.79
CA ALA A 167 -17.70 -46.38 14.52
C ALA A 167 -16.31 -46.58 13.89
N TRP A 168 -15.98 -47.79 13.43
CA TRP A 168 -14.69 -48.07 12.81
C TRP A 168 -14.52 -47.35 11.47
N VAL A 169 -15.56 -47.30 10.62
CA VAL A 169 -15.54 -46.52 9.38
C VAL A 169 -15.36 -45.04 9.67
N ALA A 170 -16.10 -44.51 10.65
CA ALA A 170 -15.96 -43.12 11.06
C ALA A 170 -14.54 -42.79 11.54
N LEU A 171 -13.91 -43.65 12.36
CA LEU A 171 -12.55 -43.47 12.85
C LEU A 171 -11.51 -43.51 11.72
N VAL A 172 -11.59 -44.45 10.83
CA VAL A 172 -10.68 -44.56 9.67
C VAL A 172 -10.81 -43.33 8.77
N THR A 173 -12.04 -42.93 8.45
CA THR A 173 -12.29 -41.74 7.62
C THR A 173 -11.80 -40.49 8.31
N LEU A 174 -12.09 -40.29 9.60
CA LEU A 174 -11.64 -39.14 10.38
C LEU A 174 -10.10 -39.06 10.45
N PHE A 175 -9.42 -40.20 10.63
CA PHE A 175 -7.97 -40.27 10.61
C PHE A 175 -7.39 -39.68 9.31
N PHE A 176 -7.88 -40.15 8.15
CA PHE A 176 -7.40 -39.69 6.85
C PHE A 176 -7.84 -38.24 6.56
N LEU A 177 -9.02 -37.81 7.01
CA LEU A 177 -9.46 -36.40 6.91
C LEU A 177 -8.58 -35.47 7.74
N LEU A 178 -8.19 -35.86 8.97
CA LEU A 178 -7.26 -35.08 9.80
C LEU A 178 -5.84 -35.08 9.20
N LEU A 179 -5.39 -36.21 8.67
CA LEU A 179 -4.11 -36.30 7.98
C LEU A 179 -4.07 -35.32 6.80
N THR A 180 -5.14 -35.31 6.00
CA THR A 180 -5.27 -34.43 4.82
C THR A 180 -5.51 -32.96 5.19
N GLY A 181 -6.36 -32.70 6.17
CA GLY A 181 -6.79 -31.34 6.54
C GLY A 181 -5.85 -30.61 7.48
N ALA A 182 -4.99 -31.33 8.22
CA ALA A 182 -4.07 -30.70 9.18
C ALA A 182 -2.60 -31.06 8.95
N ALA A 183 -2.25 -32.36 8.86
CA ALA A 183 -0.85 -32.77 8.78
C ALA A 183 -0.21 -32.41 7.44
N ILE A 184 -0.86 -32.68 6.30
CA ILE A 184 -0.34 -32.33 4.98
C ILE A 184 -0.15 -30.82 4.83
N PRO A 185 -1.13 -29.92 5.15
CA PRO A 185 -0.94 -28.49 5.12
C PRO A 185 0.23 -27.99 5.97
N LEU A 186 0.41 -28.56 7.16
CA LEU A 186 1.51 -28.21 8.05
C LEU A 186 2.87 -28.56 7.44
N VAL A 187 3.02 -29.77 6.90
CA VAL A 187 4.25 -30.21 6.22
C VAL A 187 4.53 -29.32 4.98
N MET A 188 3.49 -29.02 4.19
CA MET A 188 3.61 -28.16 3.01
C MET A 188 4.04 -26.75 3.37
N ARG A 189 3.50 -26.20 4.46
CA ARG A 189 3.92 -24.88 4.98
C ARG A 189 5.40 -24.87 5.35
N LEU A 190 5.87 -25.86 6.10
CA LEU A 190 7.27 -25.95 6.53
C LEU A 190 8.23 -26.17 5.36
N ALA A 191 7.87 -27.01 4.39
CA ALA A 191 8.67 -27.29 3.21
C ALA A 191 8.69 -26.09 2.22
N GLY A 192 7.60 -25.33 2.15
CA GLY A 192 7.44 -24.20 1.25
C GLY A 192 8.02 -22.88 1.77
N GLU A 193 8.35 -22.75 3.05
CA GLU A 193 8.77 -21.48 3.67
C GLU A 193 10.05 -20.91 3.00
N ARG A 194 11.10 -21.73 2.84
CA ARG A 194 12.36 -21.28 2.20
C ARG A 194 12.21 -20.98 0.71
N PRO A 195 11.66 -21.88 -0.13
CA PRO A 195 11.43 -21.58 -1.54
C PRO A 195 10.54 -20.35 -1.76
N GLY A 196 9.51 -20.16 -0.92
CA GLY A 196 8.64 -19.00 -0.96
C GLY A 196 9.35 -17.69 -0.66
N ALA A 197 10.18 -17.66 0.39
CA ALA A 197 10.96 -16.48 0.75
C ALA A 197 11.95 -16.08 -0.37
N LEU A 198 12.70 -17.07 -0.91
CA LEU A 198 13.62 -16.85 -2.02
C LEU A 198 12.92 -16.38 -3.31
N LEU A 199 11.70 -16.86 -3.55
CA LEU A 199 10.90 -16.42 -4.70
C LEU A 199 10.51 -14.94 -4.58
N VAL A 200 10.10 -14.49 -3.39
CA VAL A 200 9.76 -13.08 -3.13
C VAL A 200 10.98 -12.19 -3.31
N GLU A 201 12.13 -12.57 -2.75
CA GLU A 201 13.40 -11.85 -2.88
C GLU A 201 13.85 -11.76 -4.34
N SER A 202 13.86 -12.89 -5.07
CA SER A 202 14.25 -12.92 -6.49
C SER A 202 13.32 -12.07 -7.36
N ARG A 203 12.01 -12.05 -7.08
CA ARG A 203 11.05 -11.19 -7.79
C ARG A 203 11.29 -9.70 -7.53
N ALA A 204 11.60 -9.32 -6.29
CA ALA A 204 11.94 -7.94 -5.93
C ALA A 204 13.23 -7.50 -6.64
N ALA A 205 14.28 -8.33 -6.60
CA ALA A 205 15.54 -8.07 -7.29
C ALA A 205 15.36 -7.98 -8.82
N LEU A 206 14.55 -8.87 -9.43
CA LEU A 206 14.26 -8.81 -10.86
C LEU A 206 13.55 -7.51 -11.23
N ARG A 207 12.54 -7.10 -10.46
CA ARG A 207 11.81 -5.85 -10.69
C ARG A 207 12.76 -4.65 -10.65
N SER A 208 13.61 -4.56 -9.62
CA SER A 208 14.61 -3.49 -9.51
C SER A 208 15.56 -3.51 -10.71
N ALA A 209 16.12 -4.68 -11.05
CA ALA A 209 17.06 -4.81 -12.17
C ALA A 209 16.44 -4.43 -13.52
N VAL A 210 15.16 -4.74 -13.74
CA VAL A 210 14.44 -4.36 -14.98
C VAL A 210 14.16 -2.86 -15.02
N VAL A 211 13.67 -2.27 -13.93
CA VAL A 211 13.44 -0.82 -13.86
C VAL A 211 14.73 -0.05 -14.07
N ASP A 212 15.79 -0.41 -13.35
CA ASP A 212 17.11 0.22 -13.49
C ASP A 212 17.66 0.06 -14.93
N SER A 213 17.42 -1.10 -15.57
CA SER A 213 17.84 -1.34 -16.96
C SER A 213 17.10 -0.43 -17.95
N VAL A 214 15.80 -0.25 -17.77
CA VAL A 214 14.97 0.59 -18.67
C VAL A 214 15.33 2.06 -18.48
N GLN A 215 15.44 2.52 -17.24
CA GLN A 215 15.79 3.91 -16.93
C GLN A 215 17.22 4.26 -17.34
N GLY A 216 18.17 3.34 -17.16
CA GLY A 216 19.56 3.52 -17.53
C GLY A 216 19.94 2.94 -18.90
N MET A 217 18.99 2.73 -19.82
CA MET A 217 19.28 2.10 -21.12
C MET A 217 20.28 2.91 -21.96
N GLY A 218 20.22 4.24 -21.89
CA GLY A 218 21.17 5.13 -22.56
C GLY A 218 22.61 4.86 -22.10
N GLU A 219 22.83 4.87 -20.80
CA GLU A 219 24.15 4.62 -20.18
C GLU A 219 24.63 3.20 -20.45
N LEU A 220 23.74 2.20 -20.32
CA LEU A 220 24.08 0.81 -20.62
C LEU A 220 24.54 0.64 -22.08
N SER A 221 23.95 1.38 -22.99
CA SER A 221 24.31 1.36 -24.42
C SER A 221 25.66 2.04 -24.66
N VAL A 222 25.87 3.23 -24.08
CA VAL A 222 27.12 3.99 -24.22
C VAL A 222 28.32 3.21 -23.64
N TYR A 223 28.14 2.56 -22.50
CA TYR A 223 29.20 1.78 -21.85
C TYR A 223 29.28 0.32 -22.30
N GLY A 224 28.48 -0.12 -23.29
CA GLY A 224 28.45 -1.49 -23.78
C GLY A 224 28.06 -2.52 -22.70
N ALA A 225 27.34 -2.10 -21.67
CA ALA A 225 27.01 -2.91 -20.51
C ALA A 225 25.69 -3.69 -20.63
N ALA A 226 24.92 -3.49 -21.70
CA ALA A 226 23.58 -4.08 -21.90
C ALA A 226 23.60 -5.63 -21.80
N SER A 227 24.62 -6.28 -22.40
CA SER A 227 24.76 -7.76 -22.33
C SER A 227 25.07 -8.29 -20.93
N ARG A 228 25.78 -7.52 -20.09
CA ARG A 228 26.04 -7.87 -18.69
C ARG A 228 24.75 -7.78 -17.87
N GLN A 229 23.99 -6.71 -18.07
CA GLN A 229 22.71 -6.52 -17.40
C GLN A 229 21.68 -7.58 -17.81
N ALA A 230 21.60 -7.92 -19.10
CA ALA A 230 20.75 -9.01 -19.59
C ALA A 230 21.03 -10.35 -18.89
N ARG A 231 22.32 -10.67 -18.68
CA ARG A 231 22.72 -11.88 -17.91
C ARG A 231 22.26 -11.84 -16.47
N THR A 232 22.27 -10.68 -15.82
CA THR A 232 21.75 -10.52 -14.45
C THR A 232 20.24 -10.79 -14.40
N VAL A 233 19.48 -10.21 -15.33
CA VAL A 233 18.02 -10.45 -15.48
C VAL A 233 17.74 -11.94 -15.74
N GLU A 234 18.52 -12.56 -16.62
CA GLU A 234 18.38 -13.99 -16.93
C GLU A 234 18.67 -14.88 -15.71
N ALA A 235 19.73 -14.58 -14.94
CA ALA A 235 20.05 -15.32 -13.72
C ALA A 235 18.94 -15.23 -12.67
N LEU A 236 18.36 -14.04 -12.46
CA LEU A 236 17.22 -13.83 -11.56
C LEU A 236 15.97 -14.56 -12.05
N THR A 237 15.71 -14.55 -13.36
CA THR A 237 14.58 -15.28 -13.98
C THR A 237 14.75 -16.79 -13.81
N ARG A 238 15.94 -17.32 -13.97
CA ARG A 238 16.23 -18.76 -13.71
C ARG A 238 16.04 -19.11 -12.23
N SER A 239 16.45 -18.23 -11.30
CA SER A 239 16.20 -18.41 -9.87
C SER A 239 14.72 -18.50 -9.57
N ILE A 240 13.90 -17.56 -10.11
CA ILE A 240 12.45 -17.56 -9.99
C ILE A 240 11.85 -18.88 -10.51
N ALA A 241 12.22 -19.29 -11.72
CA ALA A 241 11.72 -20.52 -12.33
C ALA A 241 12.06 -21.75 -11.45
N THR A 242 13.27 -21.81 -10.89
CA THR A 242 13.70 -22.90 -10.00
C THR A 242 12.85 -22.97 -8.73
N GLN A 243 12.61 -21.82 -8.07
CA GLN A 243 11.77 -21.78 -6.86
C GLN A 243 10.30 -22.09 -7.17
N GLN A 244 9.77 -21.57 -8.27
CA GLN A 244 8.41 -21.91 -8.71
C GLN A 244 8.25 -23.40 -8.99
N MET A 245 9.21 -24.02 -9.66
CA MET A 245 9.21 -25.46 -9.91
C MET A 245 9.18 -26.28 -8.61
N ARG A 246 9.97 -25.86 -7.59
CA ARG A 246 9.95 -26.51 -6.26
C ARG A 246 8.59 -26.40 -5.60
N LEU A 247 7.99 -25.20 -5.60
CA LEU A 247 6.66 -24.99 -5.03
C LEU A 247 5.56 -25.76 -5.78
N SER A 248 5.63 -25.80 -7.12
CA SER A 248 4.70 -26.59 -7.94
C SER A 248 4.82 -28.09 -7.69
N ARG A 249 6.04 -28.61 -7.49
CA ARG A 249 6.26 -30.02 -7.11
C ARG A 249 5.65 -30.33 -5.75
N LEU A 250 5.84 -29.43 -4.76
CA LEU A 250 5.21 -29.58 -3.45
C LEU A 250 3.68 -29.58 -3.56
N ALA A 251 3.10 -28.67 -4.35
CA ALA A 251 1.67 -28.62 -4.58
C ALA A 251 1.14 -29.92 -5.23
N GLY A 252 1.80 -30.39 -6.28
CA GLY A 252 1.43 -31.65 -6.95
C GLY A 252 1.55 -32.88 -6.04
N LEU A 253 2.61 -32.94 -5.20
CA LEU A 253 2.75 -34.01 -4.20
C LEU A 253 1.62 -33.93 -3.16
N SER A 254 1.25 -32.72 -2.72
CA SER A 254 0.13 -32.53 -1.80
C SER A 254 -1.17 -33.06 -2.41
N GLU A 255 -1.49 -32.67 -3.63
CA GLU A 255 -2.71 -33.09 -4.32
C GLU A 255 -2.75 -34.62 -4.54
N GLY A 256 -1.64 -35.21 -4.99
CA GLY A 256 -1.50 -36.64 -5.11
C GLY A 256 -1.66 -37.38 -3.79
N THR A 257 -1.11 -36.86 -2.71
CA THR A 257 -1.24 -37.44 -1.35
C THR A 257 -2.68 -37.36 -0.84
N VAL A 258 -3.39 -36.24 -1.10
CA VAL A 258 -4.82 -36.08 -0.77
C VAL A 258 -5.63 -37.15 -1.51
N GLY A 259 -5.41 -37.33 -2.82
CA GLY A 259 -6.08 -38.37 -3.61
C GLY A 259 -5.78 -39.78 -3.10
N LEU A 260 -4.54 -40.07 -2.72
CA LEU A 260 -4.15 -41.33 -2.12
C LEU A 260 -4.86 -41.58 -0.79
N CYS A 261 -4.90 -40.59 0.10
CA CYS A 261 -5.60 -40.68 1.38
C CYS A 261 -7.11 -40.93 1.20
N ALA A 262 -7.73 -40.25 0.23
CA ALA A 262 -9.14 -40.46 -0.11
C ALA A 262 -9.41 -41.89 -0.62
N GLY A 263 -8.54 -42.38 -1.50
CA GLY A 263 -8.60 -43.79 -1.97
C GLY A 263 -8.41 -44.81 -0.85
N MET A 264 -7.40 -44.59 0.03
CA MET A 264 -7.15 -45.51 1.17
C MET A 264 -8.30 -45.49 2.19
N ALA A 265 -8.86 -44.30 2.47
CA ALA A 265 -10.02 -44.18 3.35
C ALA A 265 -11.24 -44.93 2.78
N MET A 266 -11.51 -44.77 1.48
CA MET A 266 -12.58 -45.50 0.79
C MET A 266 -12.34 -47.02 0.82
N TRP A 267 -11.12 -47.51 0.52
CA TRP A 267 -10.77 -48.91 0.61
C TRP A 267 -10.94 -49.46 2.05
N GLY A 268 -10.48 -48.72 3.05
CA GLY A 268 -10.68 -49.10 4.45
C GLY A 268 -12.16 -49.20 4.82
N ALA A 269 -12.96 -48.18 4.40
CA ALA A 269 -14.41 -48.20 4.59
C ALA A 269 -15.08 -49.40 3.90
N LEU A 270 -14.69 -49.71 2.65
CA LEU A 270 -15.22 -50.90 1.91
C LEU A 270 -14.90 -52.20 2.63
N LEU A 271 -13.66 -52.45 3.07
CA LEU A 271 -13.25 -53.65 3.76
C LEU A 271 -14.07 -53.88 5.05
N ILE A 272 -14.29 -52.80 5.82
CA ILE A 272 -15.11 -52.85 7.03
C ILE A 272 -16.57 -53.11 6.69
N CYS A 273 -17.13 -52.40 5.69
CA CYS A 273 -18.53 -52.55 5.29
C CYS A 273 -18.85 -53.93 4.69
N ILE A 274 -17.94 -54.51 3.90
CA ILE A 274 -18.11 -55.88 3.37
C ILE A 274 -18.28 -56.87 4.53
N SER A 275 -17.44 -56.79 5.57
CA SER A 275 -17.56 -57.61 6.76
C SER A 275 -18.89 -57.39 7.52
N LEU A 276 -19.36 -56.13 7.59
CA LEU A 276 -20.63 -55.81 8.24
C LEU A 276 -21.86 -56.32 7.43
N VAL A 277 -21.80 -56.26 6.11
CA VAL A 277 -22.85 -56.79 5.24
C VAL A 277 -22.89 -58.30 5.34
N SER A 278 -21.74 -59.01 5.30
CA SER A 278 -21.69 -60.46 5.42
C SER A 278 -22.22 -60.98 6.77
N ASN A 279 -22.08 -60.16 7.85
CA ASN A 279 -22.60 -60.45 9.17
C ASN A 279 -24.04 -59.96 9.42
N GLY A 280 -24.73 -59.48 8.37
CA GLY A 280 -26.11 -59.01 8.44
C GLY A 280 -26.32 -57.69 9.25
N ARG A 281 -25.25 -57.02 9.63
CA ARG A 281 -25.31 -55.76 10.40
C ARG A 281 -25.52 -54.50 9.55
N LEU A 282 -25.26 -54.62 8.24
CA LEU A 282 -25.42 -53.52 7.28
C LEU A 282 -26.20 -54.08 6.07
N GLN A 283 -27.09 -53.29 5.48
CA GLN A 283 -27.80 -53.67 4.27
C GLN A 283 -26.90 -53.49 3.03
N SER A 284 -27.03 -54.37 2.02
CA SER A 284 -26.20 -54.32 0.81
C SER A 284 -26.19 -52.95 0.11
N PRO A 285 -27.32 -52.20 0.00
CA PRO A 285 -27.33 -50.85 -0.62
C PRO A 285 -26.61 -49.80 0.19
N GLU A 286 -26.36 -50.00 1.50
CA GLU A 286 -25.65 -49.03 2.35
C GLU A 286 -24.14 -49.04 2.11
N LEU A 287 -23.58 -50.13 1.56
CA LEU A 287 -22.14 -50.23 1.25
C LEU A 287 -21.68 -49.16 0.25
N PRO A 288 -22.27 -48.96 -0.92
CA PRO A 288 -21.88 -47.88 -1.82
C PRO A 288 -22.19 -46.49 -1.26
N LEU A 289 -23.24 -46.33 -0.45
CA LEU A 289 -23.52 -45.06 0.25
C LEU A 289 -22.32 -44.64 1.11
N VAL A 290 -21.87 -45.55 1.99
CA VAL A 290 -20.76 -45.28 2.91
C VAL A 290 -19.46 -45.06 2.13
N ALA A 291 -19.17 -45.86 1.11
CA ALA A 291 -17.97 -45.72 0.30
C ALA A 291 -17.91 -44.39 -0.47
N LEU A 292 -19.00 -43.97 -1.13
CA LEU A 292 -19.06 -42.73 -1.88
C LEU A 292 -19.13 -41.51 -0.95
N LEU A 293 -19.79 -41.61 0.21
CA LEU A 293 -19.77 -40.57 1.23
C LEU A 293 -18.34 -40.34 1.76
N THR A 294 -17.61 -41.42 2.06
CA THR A 294 -16.22 -41.38 2.47
C THR A 294 -15.36 -40.69 1.40
N LEU A 295 -15.46 -41.09 0.15
CA LEU A 295 -14.70 -40.50 -0.94
C LEU A 295 -15.03 -39.00 -1.12
N ALA A 296 -16.32 -38.67 -1.16
CA ALA A 296 -16.79 -37.29 -1.34
C ALA A 296 -16.39 -36.37 -0.17
N SER A 297 -16.23 -36.90 1.04
CA SER A 297 -15.86 -36.09 2.23
C SER A 297 -14.52 -35.37 2.10
N PHE A 298 -13.62 -35.87 1.26
CA PHE A 298 -12.32 -35.23 1.00
C PHE A 298 -12.43 -33.92 0.21
N GLU A 299 -13.57 -33.70 -0.49
CA GLU A 299 -13.83 -32.38 -1.12
C GLU A 299 -13.86 -31.23 -0.09
N ALA A 300 -14.34 -31.50 1.13
CA ALA A 300 -14.39 -30.53 2.20
C ALA A 300 -13.00 -30.09 2.70
N VAL A 301 -12.03 -31.00 2.70
CA VAL A 301 -10.66 -30.73 3.20
C VAL A 301 -9.66 -30.45 2.07
N GLY A 302 -9.99 -30.76 0.83
CA GLY A 302 -9.16 -30.55 -0.35
C GLY A 302 -8.61 -29.12 -0.52
N PRO A 303 -9.37 -28.05 -0.25
CA PRO A 303 -8.88 -26.68 -0.31
C PRO A 303 -7.88 -26.28 0.78
N LEU A 304 -7.78 -27.02 1.91
CA LEU A 304 -7.00 -26.62 3.09
C LEU A 304 -5.49 -26.51 2.83
N PRO A 305 -4.82 -27.42 2.10
CA PRO A 305 -3.40 -27.25 1.80
C PRO A 305 -3.06 -25.92 1.12
N LEU A 306 -3.88 -25.51 0.15
CA LEU A 306 -3.73 -24.22 -0.53
C LEU A 306 -4.06 -23.04 0.40
N ALA A 307 -5.06 -23.20 1.28
CA ALA A 307 -5.42 -22.18 2.28
C ALA A 307 -4.24 -21.86 3.21
N PHE A 308 -3.56 -22.88 3.73
CA PHE A 308 -2.40 -22.69 4.62
C PHE A 308 -1.17 -22.14 3.88
N HIS A 309 -0.99 -22.45 2.61
CA HIS A 309 0.05 -21.82 1.79
C HIS A 309 -0.22 -20.32 1.62
N ARG A 310 -1.44 -19.95 1.26
CA ARG A 310 -1.87 -18.55 1.11
C ARG A 310 -1.86 -17.75 2.41
N LEU A 311 -2.08 -18.41 3.56
CA LEU A 311 -2.02 -17.76 4.87
C LEU A 311 -0.68 -17.07 5.11
N GLY A 312 0.42 -17.70 4.73
CA GLY A 312 1.76 -17.10 4.87
C GLY A 312 1.92 -15.80 4.06
N GLU A 313 1.47 -15.79 2.81
CA GLU A 313 1.48 -14.60 1.94
C GLU A 313 0.60 -13.48 2.51
N THR A 314 -0.62 -13.85 2.95
CA THR A 314 -1.58 -12.92 3.54
C THR A 314 -1.06 -12.27 4.82
N LEU A 315 -0.45 -13.05 5.71
CA LEU A 315 0.12 -12.53 6.95
C LEU A 315 1.34 -11.62 6.69
N ALA A 316 2.16 -11.95 5.71
CA ALA A 316 3.28 -11.09 5.31
C ALA A 316 2.80 -9.75 4.74
N ALA A 317 1.79 -9.76 3.87
CA ALA A 317 1.16 -8.55 3.35
C ALA A 317 0.52 -7.72 4.47
N ALA A 318 -0.23 -8.37 5.39
CA ALA A 318 -0.85 -7.70 6.53
C ALA A 318 0.18 -7.03 7.45
N ARG A 319 1.32 -7.67 7.71
CA ARG A 319 2.40 -7.07 8.50
C ARG A 319 2.91 -5.79 7.86
N ARG A 320 3.21 -5.79 6.55
CA ARG A 320 3.70 -4.60 5.83
C ARG A 320 2.68 -3.46 5.83
N ILE A 321 1.39 -3.77 5.71
CA ILE A 321 0.30 -2.79 5.77
C ILE A 321 0.20 -2.21 7.18
N PHE A 322 0.17 -3.06 8.22
CA PHE A 322 0.05 -2.60 9.61
C PHE A 322 1.31 -1.89 10.11
N GLU A 323 2.50 -2.24 9.63
CA GLU A 323 3.73 -1.52 9.93
C GLU A 323 3.64 -0.04 9.57
N ILE A 324 3.09 0.27 8.39
CA ILE A 324 2.86 1.66 7.98
C ILE A 324 1.66 2.25 8.73
N ALA A 325 0.53 1.55 8.77
CA ALA A 325 -0.70 2.09 9.35
C ALA A 325 -0.61 2.36 10.86
N ASP A 326 0.28 1.67 11.58
CA ASP A 326 0.55 1.85 13.00
C ASP A 326 1.70 2.80 13.29
N ALA A 327 2.41 3.26 12.26
CA ALA A 327 3.45 4.25 12.44
C ALA A 327 2.84 5.54 13.03
N GLN A 328 3.48 6.07 14.04
CA GLN A 328 3.02 7.33 14.62
C GLN A 328 3.42 8.50 13.72
N PRO A 329 2.49 9.45 13.45
CA PRO A 329 2.84 10.70 12.80
C PRO A 329 4.00 11.37 13.53
N GLN A 330 4.92 11.96 12.78
CA GLN A 330 6.07 12.64 13.37
C GLN A 330 5.66 13.94 14.08
N ILE A 331 4.53 14.50 13.66
CA ILE A 331 3.99 15.72 14.19
C ILE A 331 2.77 15.42 15.03
N ALA A 332 2.83 15.79 16.30
CA ALA A 332 1.68 15.72 17.18
C ALA A 332 0.66 16.80 16.80
N LEU A 333 -0.61 16.40 16.67
CA LEU A 333 -1.69 17.37 16.51
C LEU A 333 -1.83 18.23 17.77
N ALA A 334 -2.06 19.52 17.59
CA ALA A 334 -2.28 20.41 18.71
C ALA A 334 -3.59 20.06 19.43
N PRO A 335 -3.64 20.10 20.76
CA PRO A 335 -4.88 19.90 21.49
C PRO A 335 -5.78 21.14 21.35
N GLY A 336 -6.79 21.08 20.51
CA GLY A 336 -7.78 22.15 20.31
C GLY A 336 -7.59 22.98 19.04
N ALA A 337 -8.32 24.08 18.96
CA ALA A 337 -8.28 25.00 17.82
C ALA A 337 -6.99 25.84 17.83
N SER A 338 -6.48 26.14 16.64
CA SER A 338 -5.30 26.99 16.47
C SER A 338 -5.53 28.40 17.01
N PRO A 339 -4.53 29.02 17.66
CA PRO A 339 -4.63 30.40 18.07
C PRO A 339 -4.64 31.35 16.86
N ARG A 340 -5.30 32.49 16.98
CA ARG A 340 -5.22 33.51 15.94
C ARG A 340 -3.85 34.20 16.02
N PRO A 341 -3.09 34.26 14.90
CA PRO A 341 -1.80 34.98 14.91
C PRO A 341 -2.01 36.47 15.18
N ARG A 342 -1.13 37.07 15.97
CA ARG A 342 -1.18 38.51 16.25
C ARG A 342 -0.66 39.33 15.08
N ASP A 343 0.30 38.77 14.37
CA ASP A 343 0.93 39.29 13.16
C ASP A 343 1.41 38.12 12.28
N PHE A 344 2.14 38.40 11.22
CA PHE A 344 2.70 37.40 10.32
C PHE A 344 4.22 37.29 10.45
N SER A 345 4.72 37.32 11.70
CA SER A 345 6.12 37.05 12.02
C SER A 345 6.39 35.57 12.17
N LEU A 346 7.59 35.12 11.80
CA LEU A 346 8.11 33.78 12.07
C LEU A 346 9.45 33.91 12.78
N VAL A 347 9.50 33.46 14.03
CA VAL A 347 10.68 33.60 14.89
C VAL A 347 11.15 32.21 15.31
N MET A 348 12.43 31.91 15.08
CA MET A 348 13.10 30.71 15.54
C MET A 348 14.16 31.06 16.55
N ARG A 349 14.26 30.34 17.67
CA ARG A 349 15.24 30.52 18.73
C ARG A 349 15.89 29.21 19.12
N GLY A 350 17.18 29.08 18.90
CA GLY A 350 17.97 27.92 19.27
C GLY A 350 17.49 26.60 18.64
N VAL A 351 16.87 26.64 17.43
CA VAL A 351 16.20 25.51 16.84
C VAL A 351 17.21 24.45 16.39
N ARG A 352 17.00 23.19 16.86
CA ARG A 352 17.79 22.03 16.46
C ARG A 352 16.90 20.97 15.84
N LEU A 353 17.34 20.47 14.69
CA LEU A 353 16.69 19.38 13.96
C LEU A 353 17.69 18.31 13.58
N ARG A 354 17.34 17.07 13.85
CA ARG A 354 18.06 15.88 13.38
C ARG A 354 17.05 14.92 12.75
N TYR A 355 17.36 14.44 11.56
CA TYR A 355 16.54 13.44 10.88
C TYR A 355 16.73 12.06 11.48
N ASP A 356 15.67 11.24 11.43
CA ASP A 356 15.71 9.87 11.93
C ASP A 356 16.85 9.07 11.29
N GLY A 357 17.60 8.35 12.11
CA GLY A 357 18.76 7.54 11.67
C GLY A 357 20.04 8.31 11.39
N GLN A 358 20.03 9.65 11.49
CA GLN A 358 21.27 10.46 11.36
C GLN A 358 21.85 10.79 12.74
N THR A 359 23.18 10.87 12.80
CA THR A 359 23.92 11.24 14.03
C THR A 359 24.22 12.73 14.11
N THR A 360 24.23 13.43 12.95
CA THR A 360 24.55 14.85 12.83
C THR A 360 23.28 15.71 12.83
N TRP A 361 23.36 16.90 13.41
CA TRP A 361 22.32 17.90 13.34
C TRP A 361 22.20 18.48 11.93
N ALA A 362 21.00 18.50 11.37
CA ALA A 362 20.70 19.21 10.12
C ALA A 362 20.51 20.72 10.36
N LEU A 363 19.97 21.08 11.54
CA LEU A 363 19.94 22.43 12.10
C LEU A 363 20.51 22.35 13.52
N ASP A 364 21.43 23.24 13.87
CA ASP A 364 22.14 23.22 15.15
C ASP A 364 22.17 24.61 15.79
N GLY A 365 21.07 24.98 16.46
CA GLY A 365 20.93 26.24 17.17
C GLY A 365 20.61 27.41 16.22
N ILE A 366 19.58 27.28 15.39
CA ILE A 366 19.17 28.32 14.44
C ILE A 366 18.37 29.41 15.15
N ASP A 367 18.84 30.66 14.98
CA ASP A 367 18.16 31.90 15.39
C ASP A 367 17.78 32.71 14.15
N LEU A 368 16.48 32.81 13.84
CA LEU A 368 15.93 33.52 12.69
C LEU A 368 14.77 34.40 13.15
N ASP A 369 14.70 35.63 12.65
CA ASP A 369 13.63 36.58 12.97
C ASP A 369 13.05 37.19 11.69
N LEU A 370 11.99 36.58 11.17
CA LEU A 370 11.25 37.08 10.02
C LEU A 370 10.11 37.98 10.52
N LYS A 371 10.32 39.30 10.45
CA LYS A 371 9.31 40.29 10.80
C LYS A 371 8.27 40.48 9.69
N PRO A 372 7.05 40.97 10.02
CA PRO A 372 6.02 41.24 9.02
C PRO A 372 6.52 42.18 7.91
N GLY A 373 6.29 41.78 6.65
CA GLY A 373 6.67 42.58 5.48
C GLY A 373 8.18 42.69 5.20
N ARG A 374 9.03 41.92 5.91
CA ARG A 374 10.48 41.89 5.68
C ARG A 374 10.89 40.67 4.88
N CYS A 375 12.02 40.80 4.22
CA CYS A 375 12.66 39.70 3.48
C CYS A 375 13.96 39.28 4.18
N VAL A 376 14.02 38.00 4.62
CA VAL A 376 15.24 37.39 5.17
C VAL A 376 15.75 36.36 4.19
N ALA A 377 17.00 36.47 3.76
CA ALA A 377 17.65 35.49 2.90
C ALA A 377 18.52 34.53 3.71
N VAL A 378 18.41 33.23 3.43
CA VAL A 378 19.31 32.19 3.95
C VAL A 378 20.17 31.68 2.80
N VAL A 379 21.46 31.89 2.89
CA VAL A 379 22.44 31.49 1.89
C VAL A 379 23.44 30.49 2.48
N GLY A 380 24.09 29.70 1.64
CA GLY A 380 25.10 28.72 2.07
C GLY A 380 25.31 27.61 1.06
N ALA A 381 26.32 26.79 1.27
CA ALA A 381 26.64 25.65 0.40
C ALA A 381 25.48 24.63 0.34
N SER A 382 25.49 23.79 -0.71
CA SER A 382 24.57 22.66 -0.79
C SER A 382 24.76 21.72 0.41
N GLY A 383 23.66 21.26 1.01
CA GLY A 383 23.73 20.44 2.23
C GLY A 383 23.92 21.20 3.53
N ALA A 384 24.02 22.53 3.53
CA ALA A 384 24.19 23.34 4.76
C ALA A 384 22.98 23.28 5.73
N GLY A 385 21.83 22.77 5.30
CA GLY A 385 20.60 22.67 6.11
C GLY A 385 19.50 23.67 5.73
N LYS A 386 19.65 24.42 4.63
CA LYS A 386 18.73 25.49 4.20
C LYS A 386 17.28 25.00 4.06
N SER A 387 17.02 23.97 3.28
CA SER A 387 15.66 23.42 3.07
C SER A 387 15.09 22.76 4.34
N SER A 388 15.93 22.44 5.34
CA SER A 388 15.45 21.95 6.63
C SER A 388 14.73 23.04 7.42
N ILE A 389 15.10 24.32 7.24
CA ILE A 389 14.38 25.46 7.83
C ILE A 389 12.94 25.53 7.28
N VAL A 390 12.77 25.39 5.95
CA VAL A 390 11.44 25.35 5.31
C VAL A 390 10.60 24.20 5.83
N ARG A 391 11.20 23.01 5.92
CA ARG A 391 10.50 21.80 6.37
C ARG A 391 9.97 21.93 7.80
N VAL A 392 10.73 22.55 8.70
CA VAL A 392 10.31 22.79 10.08
C VAL A 392 9.28 23.92 10.15
N ALA A 393 9.46 25.02 9.40
CA ALA A 393 8.51 26.13 9.34
C ALA A 393 7.11 25.68 8.85
N LEU A 394 7.05 24.73 7.91
CA LEU A 394 5.81 24.12 7.39
C LEU A 394 5.23 23.01 8.29
N ARG A 395 5.87 22.73 9.42
CA ARG A 395 5.52 21.57 10.25
C ARG A 395 5.44 20.26 9.45
N PHE A 396 6.42 20.02 8.58
CA PHE A 396 6.62 18.71 7.96
C PHE A 396 7.51 17.82 8.83
N TRP A 397 8.40 18.42 9.62
CA TRP A 397 9.26 17.77 10.61
C TRP A 397 9.17 18.49 11.96
N GLU A 398 9.17 17.72 13.03
CA GLU A 398 9.25 18.27 14.38
C GLU A 398 10.71 18.47 14.77
N TYR A 399 11.02 19.66 15.34
CA TYR A 399 12.34 19.97 15.88
C TYR A 399 12.47 19.41 17.31
N GLN A 400 13.70 19.03 17.70
CA GLN A 400 13.94 18.39 18.97
C GLN A 400 14.22 19.41 20.10
N GLU A 401 14.92 20.52 19.79
CA GLU A 401 15.28 21.55 20.75
C GLU A 401 15.00 22.95 20.18
N GLY A 402 14.82 23.94 21.06
CA GLY A 402 14.51 25.32 20.71
C GLY A 402 13.02 25.61 20.62
N GLU A 403 12.69 26.78 20.11
CA GLU A 403 11.33 27.31 20.00
C GLU A 403 11.09 27.96 18.64
N ILE A 404 9.89 27.75 18.09
CA ILE A 404 9.42 28.43 16.88
C ILE A 404 8.09 29.10 17.19
N HIS A 405 8.01 30.40 16.93
CA HIS A 405 6.81 31.20 17.12
C HIS A 405 6.29 31.72 15.78
N LEU A 406 5.01 31.56 15.55
CA LEU A 406 4.27 32.10 14.41
C LEU A 406 3.23 33.08 14.94
N GLY A 407 3.35 34.37 14.54
CA GLY A 407 2.44 35.39 15.01
C GLY A 407 2.38 35.52 16.54
N GLY A 408 3.53 35.35 17.23
CA GLY A 408 3.64 35.47 18.68
C GLY A 408 3.17 34.25 19.48
N HIS A 409 2.79 33.15 18.85
CA HIS A 409 2.40 31.90 19.51
C HIS A 409 3.32 30.75 19.08
N ASP A 410 3.60 29.82 20.01
CA ASP A 410 4.37 28.62 19.70
C ASP A 410 3.73 27.85 18.53
N LEU A 411 4.55 27.49 17.52
CA LEU A 411 4.14 26.79 16.32
C LEU A 411 3.45 25.45 16.63
N ARG A 412 3.81 24.78 17.73
CA ARG A 412 3.21 23.53 18.19
C ARG A 412 1.76 23.67 18.63
N ARG A 413 1.28 24.88 18.90
CA ARG A 413 -0.11 25.17 19.29
C ARG A 413 -1.06 25.29 18.11
N TYR A 414 -0.55 25.40 16.89
CA TYR A 414 -1.37 25.40 15.67
C TYR A 414 -1.60 24.00 15.15
N GLN A 415 -2.74 23.76 14.50
CA GLN A 415 -2.88 22.59 13.62
C GLN A 415 -1.95 22.76 12.42
N PRO A 416 -1.35 21.67 11.90
CA PRO A 416 -0.44 21.74 10.76
C PRO A 416 -1.05 22.40 9.52
N GLU A 417 -2.34 22.16 9.27
CA GLU A 417 -3.09 22.72 8.15
C GLU A 417 -3.24 24.24 8.27
N ASP A 418 -3.48 24.74 9.47
CA ASP A 418 -3.62 26.17 9.74
C ASP A 418 -2.28 26.90 9.55
N VAL A 419 -1.16 26.30 9.97
CA VAL A 419 0.18 26.82 9.67
C VAL A 419 0.39 26.92 8.16
N ARG A 420 0.08 25.85 7.45
CA ARG A 420 0.26 25.80 5.99
C ARG A 420 -0.69 26.74 5.25
N SER A 421 -1.85 27.05 5.79
CA SER A 421 -2.76 28.06 5.21
C SER A 421 -2.17 29.47 5.22
N LEU A 422 -1.35 29.80 6.22
CA LEU A 422 -0.68 31.10 6.38
C LEU A 422 0.62 31.23 5.57
N ILE A 423 1.10 30.16 4.96
CA ILE A 423 2.40 30.10 4.29
C ILE A 423 2.23 29.65 2.83
N ALA A 424 2.64 30.45 1.87
CA ALA A 424 2.82 30.02 0.49
C ALA A 424 4.26 29.58 0.25
N VAL A 425 4.45 28.56 -0.61
CA VAL A 425 5.78 27.99 -0.87
C VAL A 425 6.00 27.88 -2.37
N VAL A 426 7.19 28.32 -2.81
CA VAL A 426 7.77 27.94 -4.10
C VAL A 426 8.97 27.07 -3.78
N SER A 427 8.83 25.76 -3.96
CA SER A 427 9.85 24.77 -3.62
C SER A 427 10.89 24.60 -4.72
N GLN A 428 12.08 24.12 -4.37
CA GLN A 428 13.16 23.78 -5.29
C GLN A 428 12.67 22.75 -6.33
N ASP A 429 12.02 21.68 -5.88
CA ASP A 429 11.41 20.66 -6.74
C ASP A 429 9.91 20.91 -6.82
N THR A 430 9.47 21.63 -7.86
CA THR A 430 8.04 21.86 -8.09
C THR A 430 7.39 20.61 -8.66
N HIS A 431 6.49 20.01 -7.89
CA HIS A 431 5.69 18.90 -8.39
C HIS A 431 4.45 19.40 -9.14
N LEU A 432 4.33 19.00 -10.42
CA LEU A 432 3.13 19.18 -11.21
C LEU A 432 2.39 17.84 -11.31
N PHE A 433 1.11 17.88 -10.96
CA PHE A 433 0.26 16.69 -11.04
C PHE A 433 -0.06 16.36 -12.50
N ASN A 434 -0.19 15.09 -12.81
CA ASN A 434 -0.57 14.58 -14.11
C ASN A 434 -2.04 14.92 -14.42
N ALA A 435 -2.30 16.18 -14.72
CA ALA A 435 -3.60 16.80 -14.91
C ALA A 435 -3.45 18.00 -15.86
N THR A 436 -4.49 18.81 -16.04
CA THR A 436 -4.40 20.04 -16.83
C THR A 436 -3.64 21.14 -16.09
N ILE A 437 -3.21 22.19 -16.80
CA ILE A 437 -2.63 23.39 -16.19
C ILE A 437 -3.66 24.04 -15.26
N ARG A 438 -4.93 24.09 -15.66
CA ARG A 438 -6.07 24.57 -14.86
C ARG A 438 -6.15 23.84 -13.52
N ASP A 439 -6.22 22.52 -13.55
CA ASP A 439 -6.32 21.70 -12.34
C ASP A 439 -5.12 21.91 -11.42
N ASN A 440 -3.92 22.03 -12.00
CA ASN A 440 -2.71 22.32 -11.28
C ASN A 440 -2.76 23.68 -10.56
N LEU A 441 -3.35 24.71 -11.17
CA LEU A 441 -3.55 26.02 -10.54
C LEU A 441 -4.63 26.00 -9.46
N LEU A 442 -5.74 25.31 -9.70
CA LEU A 442 -6.87 25.16 -8.77
C LEU A 442 -6.51 24.46 -7.47
N LEU A 443 -5.39 23.72 -7.39
CA LEU A 443 -4.89 23.16 -6.13
C LEU A 443 -4.65 24.24 -5.07
N ALA A 444 -4.25 25.45 -5.47
CA ALA A 444 -4.01 26.55 -4.54
C ALA A 444 -5.28 27.30 -4.15
N ALA A 445 -6.27 27.33 -5.03
CA ALA A 445 -7.56 28.01 -4.85
C ALA A 445 -8.67 27.27 -5.61
N PRO A 446 -9.29 26.22 -5.00
CA PRO A 446 -10.28 25.38 -5.70
C PRO A 446 -11.51 26.11 -6.22
N GLY A 447 -11.83 27.28 -5.66
CA GLY A 447 -12.97 28.12 -6.07
C GLY A 447 -12.61 29.29 -6.98
N ALA A 448 -11.37 29.38 -7.49
CA ALA A 448 -10.95 30.50 -8.33
C ALA A 448 -11.65 30.44 -9.70
N ASP A 449 -12.20 31.59 -10.11
CA ASP A 449 -12.74 31.78 -11.44
C ASP A 449 -11.64 31.93 -12.50
N GLU A 450 -12.00 31.88 -13.76
CA GLU A 450 -11.08 31.97 -14.88
C GLU A 450 -10.32 33.30 -14.92
N GLN A 451 -10.97 34.38 -14.51
CA GLN A 451 -10.34 35.70 -14.46
C GLN A 451 -9.26 35.75 -13.39
N THR A 452 -9.49 35.13 -12.24
CA THR A 452 -8.53 35.04 -11.14
C THR A 452 -7.33 34.15 -11.54
N LEU A 453 -7.58 33.02 -12.20
CA LEU A 453 -6.51 32.18 -12.74
C LEU A 453 -5.66 32.94 -13.76
N ALA A 454 -6.29 33.64 -14.69
CA ALA A 454 -5.59 34.42 -15.71
C ALA A 454 -4.78 35.58 -15.10
N ARG A 455 -5.31 36.28 -14.07
CA ARG A 455 -4.57 37.32 -13.33
C ARG A 455 -3.31 36.76 -12.66
N ALA A 456 -3.43 35.64 -11.95
CA ALA A 456 -2.29 35.00 -11.33
C ALA A 456 -1.25 34.51 -12.34
N ALA A 457 -1.69 33.92 -13.44
CA ALA A 457 -0.83 33.47 -14.52
C ALA A 457 -0.09 34.63 -15.22
N ARG A 458 -0.76 35.79 -15.44
CA ARG A 458 -0.11 37.00 -15.95
C ARG A 458 0.93 37.55 -14.96
N ALA A 459 0.59 37.61 -13.69
CA ALA A 459 1.53 38.05 -12.65
C ALA A 459 2.75 37.13 -12.54
N ALA A 460 2.57 35.82 -12.80
CA ALA A 460 3.62 34.81 -12.86
C ALA A 460 4.32 34.69 -14.23
N GLN A 461 4.04 35.57 -15.17
CA GLN A 461 4.66 35.60 -16.51
C GLN A 461 4.48 34.28 -17.31
N ILE A 462 3.34 33.58 -17.13
CA ILE A 462 3.08 32.28 -17.80
C ILE A 462 1.80 32.30 -18.66
N HIS A 463 0.96 33.35 -18.53
CA HIS A 463 -0.32 33.44 -19.24
C HIS A 463 -0.19 33.35 -20.75
N ASP A 464 0.71 34.13 -21.33
CA ASP A 464 0.86 34.22 -22.81
C ASP A 464 1.33 32.89 -23.40
N PHE A 465 2.22 32.19 -22.67
CA PHE A 465 2.60 30.82 -23.03
C PHE A 465 1.38 29.89 -22.99
N ILE A 466 0.59 29.90 -21.90
CA ILE A 466 -0.60 29.05 -21.78
C ILE A 466 -1.61 29.36 -22.88
N ALA A 467 -1.86 30.66 -23.17
CA ALA A 467 -2.81 31.09 -24.20
C ALA A 467 -2.38 30.70 -25.62
N ALA A 468 -1.08 30.54 -25.86
CA ALA A 468 -0.53 30.08 -27.14
C ALA A 468 -0.63 28.54 -27.34
N LEU A 469 -0.92 27.79 -26.30
CA LEU A 469 -1.11 26.33 -26.39
C LEU A 469 -2.46 26.00 -27.07
N PRO A 470 -2.56 24.91 -27.85
CA PRO A 470 -3.80 24.54 -28.55
C PRO A 470 -5.02 24.40 -27.63
N GLU A 471 -4.83 23.88 -26.43
CA GLU A 471 -5.89 23.66 -25.45
C GLU A 471 -5.87 24.71 -24.32
N GLY A 472 -4.99 25.71 -24.38
CA GLY A 472 -4.86 26.76 -23.38
C GLY A 472 -4.66 26.20 -21.97
N TYR A 473 -5.48 26.66 -21.01
CA TYR A 473 -5.44 26.18 -19.61
C TYR A 473 -5.82 24.70 -19.44
N ASP A 474 -6.53 24.11 -20.40
CA ASP A 474 -6.94 22.71 -20.34
C ASP A 474 -5.87 21.77 -20.94
N THR A 475 -4.71 22.32 -21.31
CA THR A 475 -3.55 21.53 -21.75
C THR A 475 -3.05 20.62 -20.65
N TRP A 476 -2.89 19.34 -20.98
CA TRP A 476 -2.39 18.29 -20.08
C TRP A 476 -0.87 18.39 -19.91
N VAL A 477 -0.38 18.47 -18.66
CA VAL A 477 1.06 18.69 -18.38
C VAL A 477 1.89 17.41 -18.37
N GLY A 478 1.27 16.23 -18.36
CA GLY A 478 1.96 14.95 -18.31
C GLY A 478 2.44 14.57 -16.91
N GLU A 479 3.07 13.39 -16.79
CA GLU A 479 3.61 12.88 -15.53
C GLU A 479 4.74 13.80 -15.03
N ALA A 480 4.63 14.25 -13.78
CA ALA A 480 5.55 15.20 -13.15
C ALA A 480 5.81 16.49 -13.96
N GLY A 481 4.88 16.87 -14.87
CA GLY A 481 5.04 18.05 -15.71
C GLY A 481 5.97 17.86 -16.91
N ALA A 482 6.15 16.64 -17.39
CA ALA A 482 7.11 16.29 -18.48
C ALA A 482 6.90 17.08 -19.80
N ARG A 483 5.74 17.72 -19.99
CA ARG A 483 5.44 18.53 -21.18
C ARG A 483 5.77 20.03 -21.01
N LEU A 484 6.20 20.43 -19.83
CA LEU A 484 6.62 21.80 -19.54
C LEU A 484 8.13 21.85 -19.30
N SER A 485 8.76 22.92 -19.72
CA SER A 485 10.15 23.21 -19.33
C SER A 485 10.23 23.48 -17.81
N ALA A 486 11.42 23.38 -17.23
CA ALA A 486 11.64 23.67 -15.81
C ALA A 486 11.20 25.09 -15.45
N GLY A 487 11.44 26.07 -16.34
CA GLY A 487 11.02 27.47 -16.13
C GLY A 487 9.52 27.67 -16.20
N GLU A 488 8.82 26.99 -17.09
CA GLU A 488 7.35 27.03 -17.18
C GLU A 488 6.74 26.38 -15.94
N GLY A 489 7.22 25.21 -15.53
CA GLY A 489 6.81 24.56 -14.29
C GLY A 489 7.01 25.45 -13.05
N ARG A 490 8.13 26.18 -12.99
CA ARG A 490 8.42 27.13 -11.91
C ARG A 490 7.43 28.30 -11.90
N ARG A 491 7.12 28.88 -13.07
CA ARG A 491 6.12 29.95 -13.17
C ARG A 491 4.70 29.48 -12.82
N VAL A 492 4.35 28.23 -13.11
CA VAL A 492 3.10 27.63 -12.60
C VAL A 492 3.10 27.54 -11.07
N ALA A 493 4.24 27.19 -10.44
CA ALA A 493 4.35 27.19 -8.98
C ALA A 493 4.22 28.60 -8.38
N ILE A 494 4.80 29.61 -9.03
CA ILE A 494 4.64 31.03 -8.62
C ILE A 494 3.17 31.44 -8.75
N ALA A 495 2.49 31.06 -9.83
CA ALA A 495 1.05 31.32 -10.00
C ALA A 495 0.21 30.65 -8.91
N ARG A 496 0.55 29.44 -8.49
CA ARG A 496 -0.06 28.79 -7.30
C ARG A 496 0.16 29.60 -6.02
N ALA A 497 1.38 30.08 -5.79
CA ALA A 497 1.69 30.90 -4.62
C ALA A 497 0.91 32.23 -4.61
N LEU A 498 0.74 32.87 -5.78
CA LEU A 498 -0.09 34.06 -5.97
C LEU A 498 -1.57 33.78 -5.70
N LEU A 499 -2.10 32.68 -6.22
CA LEU A 499 -3.50 32.26 -6.01
C LEU A 499 -3.80 31.96 -4.55
N LYS A 500 -2.84 31.37 -3.82
CA LYS A 500 -2.97 31.07 -2.39
C LYS A 500 -3.03 32.33 -1.54
N ASP A 501 -2.39 33.42 -1.98
CA ASP A 501 -2.38 34.74 -1.35
C ASP A 501 -2.08 34.72 0.16
N ALA A 502 -1.11 33.90 0.57
CA ALA A 502 -0.72 33.76 1.96
C ALA A 502 0.21 34.93 2.40
N PRO A 503 0.13 35.36 3.67
CA PRO A 503 0.92 36.50 4.20
C PRO A 503 2.41 36.19 4.38
N ILE A 504 2.79 34.94 4.52
CA ILE A 504 4.18 34.47 4.62
C ILE A 504 4.54 33.69 3.36
N LEU A 505 5.70 33.98 2.80
CA LEU A 505 6.21 33.34 1.59
C LEU A 505 7.55 32.66 1.86
N LEU A 506 7.66 31.39 1.54
CA LEU A 506 8.89 30.62 1.56
C LEU A 506 9.32 30.32 0.11
N LEU A 507 10.50 30.79 -0.25
CA LEU A 507 11.11 30.57 -1.57
C LEU A 507 12.36 29.70 -1.39
N ASP A 508 12.33 28.47 -1.88
CA ASP A 508 13.45 27.53 -1.80
C ASP A 508 14.08 27.35 -3.19
N GLU A 509 15.21 28.01 -3.42
CA GLU A 509 15.99 28.04 -4.65
C GLU A 509 15.14 28.29 -5.93
N PRO A 510 14.37 29.40 -5.98
CA PRO A 510 13.33 29.61 -6.97
C PRO A 510 13.83 29.83 -8.41
N THR A 511 15.12 30.13 -8.62
CA THR A 511 15.74 30.36 -9.94
C THR A 511 16.81 29.34 -10.31
N GLU A 512 16.85 28.20 -9.62
CA GLU A 512 17.83 27.15 -9.89
C GLU A 512 17.57 26.44 -11.23
N ASN A 513 18.64 26.10 -11.95
CA ASN A 513 18.60 25.37 -13.23
C ASN A 513 17.78 26.05 -14.35
N LEU A 514 17.71 27.40 -14.36
CA LEU A 514 17.08 28.17 -15.40
C LEU A 514 18.13 28.80 -16.32
N ASP A 515 17.80 28.92 -17.61
CA ASP A 515 18.55 29.75 -18.55
C ASP A 515 18.35 31.24 -18.23
N ALA A 516 19.25 32.09 -18.68
CA ALA A 516 19.29 33.51 -18.32
C ALA A 516 17.99 34.27 -18.69
N GLN A 517 17.35 33.95 -19.83
CA GLN A 517 16.14 34.63 -20.25
C GLN A 517 14.94 34.21 -19.40
N THR A 518 14.81 32.92 -19.11
CA THR A 518 13.79 32.37 -18.22
C THR A 518 13.98 32.86 -16.77
N GLU A 519 15.25 32.98 -16.31
CA GLU A 519 15.56 33.50 -14.97
C GLU A 519 15.03 34.92 -14.80
N LEU A 520 15.22 35.81 -15.79
CA LEU A 520 14.68 37.18 -15.74
C LEU A 520 13.15 37.20 -15.59
N ALA A 521 12.42 36.43 -16.38
CA ALA A 521 10.97 36.36 -16.28
C ALA A 521 10.49 35.81 -14.91
N VAL A 522 11.21 34.84 -14.35
CA VAL A 522 10.93 34.30 -13.00
C VAL A 522 11.22 35.36 -11.94
N LEU A 523 12.32 36.12 -12.07
CA LEU A 523 12.66 37.19 -11.12
C LEU A 523 11.59 38.30 -11.08
N GLU A 524 11.07 38.73 -12.25
CA GLU A 524 9.97 39.69 -12.31
C GLU A 524 8.69 39.16 -11.65
N ALA A 525 8.38 37.88 -11.84
CA ALA A 525 7.24 37.24 -11.20
C ALA A 525 7.42 37.15 -9.68
N LEU A 526 8.64 36.83 -9.21
CA LEU A 526 8.99 36.80 -7.78
C LEU A 526 8.89 38.17 -7.13
N ASP A 527 9.34 39.24 -7.80
CA ASP A 527 9.23 40.62 -7.26
C ASP A 527 7.77 40.98 -6.97
N ARG A 528 6.87 40.66 -7.90
CA ARG A 528 5.42 40.84 -7.71
C ARG A 528 4.87 39.97 -6.57
N LEU A 529 5.33 38.75 -6.47
CA LEU A 529 4.91 37.82 -5.43
C LEU A 529 5.38 38.26 -4.03
N MET A 530 6.61 38.76 -3.92
CA MET A 530 7.21 39.18 -2.63
C MET A 530 6.60 40.46 -2.06
N THR A 531 6.03 41.32 -2.91
CA THR A 531 5.51 42.64 -2.49
C THR A 531 4.45 42.49 -1.39
N GLY A 532 4.68 43.18 -0.23
CA GLY A 532 3.75 43.23 0.88
C GLY A 532 3.70 42.00 1.77
N ARG A 533 4.53 40.97 1.52
CA ARG A 533 4.57 39.71 2.29
C ARG A 533 5.84 39.59 3.15
N SER A 534 5.77 38.77 4.19
CA SER A 534 6.95 38.36 4.96
C SER A 534 7.64 37.23 4.18
N VAL A 535 8.90 37.43 3.76
CA VAL A 535 9.56 36.49 2.81
C VAL A 535 10.77 35.83 3.45
N LEU A 536 10.82 34.54 3.48
CA LEU A 536 12.02 33.75 3.73
C LEU A 536 12.54 33.19 2.40
N LEU A 537 13.67 33.69 1.95
CA LEU A 537 14.29 33.32 0.69
C LEU A 537 15.50 32.42 0.95
N ILE A 538 15.51 31.25 0.35
CA ILE A 538 16.65 30.34 0.35
C ILE A 538 17.29 30.34 -1.03
N THR A 539 18.60 30.59 -1.09
CA THR A 539 19.33 30.56 -2.35
C THR A 539 20.81 30.22 -2.13
N HIS A 540 21.43 29.59 -3.10
CA HIS A 540 22.86 29.42 -3.16
C HIS A 540 23.51 30.44 -4.11
N LYS A 541 22.70 31.29 -4.80
CA LYS A 541 23.16 32.38 -5.70
C LYS A 541 22.97 33.72 -5.00
N PRO A 542 23.95 34.23 -4.22
CA PRO A 542 23.77 35.44 -3.43
C PRO A 542 23.64 36.71 -4.30
N ALA A 543 24.13 36.73 -5.53
CA ALA A 543 24.23 37.93 -6.36
C ALA A 543 22.88 38.54 -6.75
N VAL A 544 21.89 37.74 -7.06
CA VAL A 544 20.67 38.21 -7.76
C VAL A 544 19.51 38.43 -6.80
N LEU A 545 19.22 37.47 -5.92
CA LEU A 545 18.06 37.53 -5.04
C LEU A 545 18.40 37.97 -3.60
N ALA A 546 19.56 37.56 -3.07
CA ALA A 546 19.92 37.87 -1.70
C ALA A 546 20.21 39.36 -1.51
N SER A 547 20.62 40.09 -2.56
CA SER A 547 20.80 41.58 -2.51
C SER A 547 19.49 42.34 -2.26
N ARG A 548 18.33 41.69 -2.48
CA ARG A 548 16.99 42.28 -2.22
C ARG A 548 16.49 42.02 -0.80
N ALA A 549 17.19 41.20 -0.04
CA ALA A 549 16.83 40.91 1.36
C ALA A 549 17.22 42.03 2.32
N ASP A 550 16.37 42.26 3.30
CA ASP A 550 16.66 43.19 4.42
C ASP A 550 17.77 42.63 5.31
N GLU A 551 17.84 41.33 5.47
CA GLU A 551 18.85 40.61 6.24
C GLU A 551 19.27 39.32 5.55
N ILE A 552 20.54 38.99 5.60
CA ILE A 552 21.11 37.76 5.03
C ILE A 552 21.75 36.96 6.16
N LEU A 553 21.40 35.66 6.20
CA LEU A 553 21.93 34.68 7.12
C LEU A 553 22.78 33.68 6.34
N VAL A 554 24.06 33.58 6.65
CA VAL A 554 24.95 32.60 6.04
C VAL A 554 24.94 31.33 6.88
N LEU A 555 24.49 30.22 6.25
CA LEU A 555 24.34 28.92 6.91
C LEU A 555 25.48 28.00 6.51
N GLU A 556 26.18 27.44 7.48
CA GLU A 556 27.22 26.43 7.30
C GLU A 556 27.01 25.28 8.30
N ARG A 557 26.91 24.03 7.82
CA ARG A 557 26.76 22.81 8.63
C ARG A 557 25.67 22.94 9.72
N GLY A 558 24.53 23.48 9.35
CA GLY A 558 23.39 23.64 10.25
C GLY A 558 23.49 24.82 11.21
N ARG A 559 24.50 25.68 11.13
CA ARG A 559 24.67 26.87 12.01
C ARG A 559 24.72 28.14 11.19
N ILE A 560 24.21 29.25 11.77
CA ILE A 560 24.37 30.60 11.21
C ILE A 560 25.75 31.10 11.62
N VAL A 561 26.64 31.28 10.62
CA VAL A 561 28.02 31.71 10.81
C VAL A 561 28.23 33.22 10.57
N GLN A 562 27.40 33.80 9.69
CA GLN A 562 27.42 35.27 9.43
C GLN A 562 25.99 35.80 9.33
N ARG A 563 25.80 37.05 9.72
CA ARG A 563 24.52 37.77 9.66
C ARG A 563 24.80 39.23 9.32
N GLY A 564 24.00 39.84 8.45
CA GLY A 564 24.08 41.23 8.08
C GLY A 564 23.34 41.56 6.79
N THR A 565 23.44 42.82 6.36
CA THR A 565 22.96 43.27 5.06
C THR A 565 23.93 42.84 3.93
N HIS A 566 23.49 42.90 2.69
CA HIS A 566 24.34 42.63 1.53
C HIS A 566 25.64 43.44 1.55
N ALA A 567 25.55 44.77 1.80
CA ALA A 567 26.72 45.67 1.86
C ALA A 567 27.68 45.38 3.02
N GLU A 568 27.16 44.95 4.17
CA GLU A 568 27.98 44.57 5.32
C GLU A 568 28.74 43.25 5.10
N LEU A 569 28.06 42.25 4.52
CA LEU A 569 28.66 40.94 4.27
C LEU A 569 29.69 40.95 3.17
N LEU A 570 29.56 41.83 2.17
CA LEU A 570 30.60 42.02 1.14
C LEU A 570 31.90 42.63 1.70
N ARG A 571 31.81 43.42 2.79
CA ARG A 571 32.99 44.01 3.43
C ARG A 571 33.68 43.07 4.40
N ARG A 572 33.04 42.00 4.81
CA ARG A 572 33.58 40.98 5.72
C ARG A 572 34.13 39.81 4.93
N SER A 573 35.33 39.37 5.26
CA SER A 573 35.87 38.13 4.71
C SER A 573 34.99 36.95 5.12
N GLY A 574 34.74 36.02 4.20
CA GLY A 574 34.01 34.79 4.44
C GLY A 574 33.20 34.32 3.24
N TRP A 575 32.50 33.23 3.42
CA TRP A 575 31.80 32.50 2.33
C TRP A 575 30.96 33.42 1.42
N TYR A 576 30.26 34.42 1.98
CA TYR A 576 29.42 35.32 1.20
C TYR A 576 30.21 36.18 0.22
N ALA A 577 31.28 36.84 0.72
CA ALA A 577 32.15 37.66 -0.12
C ALA A 577 32.91 36.84 -1.15
N ASP A 578 33.42 35.65 -0.74
CA ASP A 578 34.15 34.74 -1.63
C ASP A 578 33.28 34.26 -2.79
N CYS A 579 32.01 33.88 -2.53
CA CYS A 579 31.05 33.50 -3.59
C CYS A 579 30.74 34.65 -4.55
N GLN A 580 30.69 35.90 -4.10
CA GLN A 580 30.46 37.05 -4.98
C GLN A 580 31.65 37.34 -5.87
N ASN A 581 32.87 37.25 -5.36
CA ASN A 581 34.08 37.46 -6.14
C ASN A 581 34.27 36.45 -7.28
N ILE A 582 33.91 35.19 -7.05
CA ILE A 582 33.97 34.13 -8.07
C ILE A 582 32.94 34.37 -9.22
N LEU A 583 31.83 35.11 -8.95
CA LEU A 583 30.80 35.38 -9.97
C LEU A 583 31.12 36.67 -10.79
N ILE A 584 32.10 37.44 -10.37
CA ILE A 584 32.53 38.68 -11.06
C ILE A 584 33.75 38.43 -11.95
N GLU A 585 34.54 37.37 -11.69
CA GLU A 585 35.59 36.85 -12.57
C GLU A 585 34.98 35.91 -13.65
#